data_862f4e8af518fba5b64b0b2b8cf67115
#
_entry.id   862f4e8af518fba5b64b0b2b8cf67115
#
_cell.length_a   1.000
_cell.length_b   1.000
_cell.length_c   1.000
_cell.angle_alpha   90.00
_cell.angle_beta   90.00
_cell.angle_gamma   90.00
#
_symmetry.space_group_name_H-M   'P 1'
#
loop_
_entity.id
_entity.type
_entity.pdbx_description
1 polymer ?
#
loop_
_entity_poly.entity_id
_entity_poly.type
_entity_poly.pdbx_seq_one_letter_code
_entity_poly.pdbx_strand_id
1 'polypeptide(L)'
;DLYYPIKDNEYISEATYPVAASKWIKENLDLSELKLYNEYNYGSYLLYEGIPVFIDSRCDLYSPEFNGDSKNNVAGRDIFSDALNIAGIAVNYDVKFKEYGVNHIISYSNSKLSMLLSNDEKYRQIYDDGIFKIFSRIATEKTNN
;
A
#
# COMPACT_ATOMS: atom_id res chain seq x y z
N ASP A 1 -17.48 -21.08 2.15
CA ASP A 1 -16.49 -20.46 1.87
C ASP A 1 -16.77 -19.42 0.98
N LEU A 2 -16.59 -18.41 1.39
CA LEU A 2 -16.83 -17.41 0.74
C LEU A 2 -16.17 -17.34 -0.47
N TYR A 3 -15.32 -18.11 -0.73
CA TYR A 3 -14.68 -17.98 -1.81
C TYR A 3 -15.16 -18.93 -2.71
N TYR A 4 -15.93 -18.64 -3.61
CA TYR A 4 -16.30 -19.59 -4.43
C TYR A 4 -15.50 -19.50 -5.52
N PRO A 5 -15.36 -20.44 -6.12
CA PRO A 5 -14.57 -20.56 -7.17
C PRO A 5 -15.13 -19.70 -8.12
N ILE A 6 -14.48 -18.81 -8.45
CA ILE A 6 -14.95 -17.99 -9.30
C ILE A 6 -14.84 -18.61 -10.58
N LYS A 7 -15.89 -18.90 -11.12
CA LYS A 7 -15.89 -19.48 -12.33
C LYS A 7 -15.52 -18.48 -13.30
N ASP A 8 -15.95 -17.33 -13.16
CA ASP A 8 -15.60 -16.37 -14.07
C ASP A 8 -14.72 -15.47 -13.43
N ASN A 9 -13.66 -15.15 -13.94
CA ASN A 9 -12.78 -14.26 -13.37
C ASN A 9 -13.33 -12.88 -13.29
N GLU A 10 -14.51 -12.72 -13.74
CA GLU A 10 -15.07 -11.44 -13.63
C GLU A 10 -15.25 -11.02 -12.25
N TYR A 11 -15.35 -11.94 -11.34
CA TYR A 11 -15.54 -11.55 -10.00
C TYR A 11 -14.26 -11.14 -9.33
N ILE A 12 -13.13 -11.54 -9.87
CA ILE A 12 -11.92 -11.04 -9.37
C ILE A 12 -11.57 -10.07 -10.37
N SER A 13 -12.19 -8.98 -10.37
CA SER A 13 -11.97 -8.08 -11.43
C SER A 13 -10.86 -7.17 -11.08
N GLU A 14 -10.23 -6.67 -12.07
CA GLU A 14 -9.16 -5.74 -11.86
C GLU A 14 -9.67 -4.47 -11.27
N ALA A 15 -10.96 -4.25 -11.31
CA ALA A 15 -11.51 -3.07 -10.69
C ALA A 15 -11.58 -3.23 -9.18
N THR A 16 -11.60 -4.48 -8.71
CA THR A 16 -11.70 -4.74 -7.29
C THR A 16 -10.36 -5.12 -6.70
N TYR A 17 -9.59 -5.91 -7.43
CA TYR A 17 -8.31 -6.37 -6.94
C TYR A 17 -7.22 -5.99 -7.92
N PRO A 18 -6.05 -5.69 -7.42
CA PRO A 18 -4.94 -5.25 -8.28
C PRO A 18 -4.25 -6.44 -8.95
N VAL A 19 -4.97 -7.13 -9.82
CA VAL A 19 -4.45 -8.33 -10.46
C VAL A 19 -3.27 -7.97 -11.37
N ALA A 20 -3.46 -7.05 -12.29
CA ALA A 20 -2.40 -6.69 -13.21
C ALA A 20 -1.28 -5.95 -12.49
N ALA A 21 -1.64 -5.12 -11.51
CA ALA A 21 -0.64 -4.38 -10.78
C ALA A 21 0.25 -5.30 -9.95
N SER A 22 -0.33 -6.35 -9.36
CA SER A 22 0.47 -7.25 -8.55
C SER A 22 1.43 -8.06 -9.43
N LYS A 23 1.00 -8.41 -10.62
CA LYS A 23 1.88 -9.11 -11.52
C LYS A 23 3.03 -8.20 -11.91
N TRP A 24 2.73 -6.94 -12.19
CA TRP A 24 3.76 -5.99 -12.55
C TRP A 24 4.77 -5.81 -11.41
N ILE A 25 4.29 -5.75 -10.17
CA ILE A 25 5.15 -5.60 -9.02
C ILE A 25 6.12 -6.77 -8.95
N LYS A 26 5.61 -7.98 -9.09
CA LYS A 26 6.46 -9.16 -8.98
C LYS A 26 7.49 -9.23 -10.10
N GLU A 27 7.17 -8.66 -11.25
CA GLU A 27 8.07 -8.71 -12.39
C GLU A 27 9.06 -7.57 -12.41
N ASN A 28 8.75 -6.47 -11.75
CA ASN A 28 9.56 -5.28 -11.90
C ASN A 28 10.19 -4.74 -10.63
N LEU A 29 9.75 -5.17 -9.47
CA LEU A 29 10.29 -4.66 -8.22
C LEU A 29 10.94 -5.78 -7.42
N ASP A 30 11.93 -5.40 -6.62
CA ASP A 30 12.61 -6.36 -5.77
C ASP A 30 11.80 -6.48 -4.48
N LEU A 31 11.14 -7.61 -4.33
CA LEU A 31 10.25 -7.78 -3.18
C LEU A 31 10.98 -7.75 -1.85
N SER A 32 12.26 -8.09 -1.85
CA SER A 32 13.00 -8.09 -0.59
C SER A 32 13.28 -6.68 -0.10
N GLU A 33 13.23 -5.69 -1.01
CA GLU A 33 13.46 -4.31 -0.62
C GLU A 33 12.17 -3.53 -0.57
N LEU A 34 11.07 -4.13 -0.96
CA LEU A 34 9.82 -3.41 -1.10
C LEU A 34 9.19 -3.13 0.25
N LYS A 35 8.84 -1.86 0.48
CA LYS A 35 8.08 -1.46 1.64
C LYS A 35 6.89 -0.71 1.11
N LEU A 36 5.84 -1.46 0.87
CA LEU A 36 4.69 -0.96 0.15
C LEU A 36 3.63 -0.39 1.08
N TYR A 37 3.01 0.69 0.68
CA TYR A 37 1.77 1.13 1.31
C TYR A 37 0.65 0.68 0.39
N ASN A 38 -0.39 0.09 0.96
CA ASN A 38 -1.59 -0.27 0.23
C ASN A 38 -2.80 0.03 1.09
N GLU A 39 -3.93 0.27 0.45
CA GLU A 39 -5.15 0.45 1.20
C GLU A 39 -5.66 -0.88 1.70
N TYR A 40 -6.50 -0.81 2.73
CA TYR A 40 -6.98 -1.98 3.43
C TYR A 40 -7.73 -2.96 2.53
N ASN A 41 -8.51 -2.44 1.60
CA ASN A 41 -9.45 -3.26 0.86
C ASN A 41 -8.82 -4.40 0.07
N TYR A 42 -7.62 -4.24 -0.40
CA TYR A 42 -7.02 -5.27 -1.23
C TYR A 42 -5.71 -5.81 -0.68
N GLY A 43 -5.43 -5.50 0.57
CA GLY A 43 -4.19 -5.99 1.16
C GLY A 43 -4.10 -7.50 1.19
N SER A 44 -5.23 -8.15 1.45
CA SER A 44 -5.20 -9.61 1.51
C SER A 44 -4.89 -10.22 0.15
N TYR A 45 -5.36 -9.60 -0.92
CA TYR A 45 -5.05 -10.08 -2.25
C TYR A 45 -3.55 -9.98 -2.52
N LEU A 46 -2.96 -8.85 -2.17
CA LEU A 46 -1.54 -8.66 -2.39
C LEU A 46 -0.74 -9.68 -1.57
N LEU A 47 -1.16 -9.91 -0.34
CA LEU A 47 -0.47 -10.85 0.51
C LEU A 47 -0.57 -12.26 -0.07
N TYR A 48 -1.73 -12.62 -0.58
CA TYR A 48 -1.91 -13.91 -1.21
C TYR A 48 -0.95 -14.06 -2.40
N GLU A 49 -0.69 -12.97 -3.09
CA GLU A 49 0.22 -12.99 -4.22
C GLU A 49 1.69 -12.93 -3.80
N GLY A 50 1.96 -12.97 -2.52
CA GLY A 50 3.34 -12.99 -2.05
C GLY A 50 3.99 -11.63 -1.95
N ILE A 51 3.20 -10.57 -1.98
CA ILE A 51 3.74 -9.22 -1.92
C ILE A 51 3.62 -8.71 -0.48
N PRO A 52 4.66 -8.13 0.07
CA PRO A 52 4.58 -7.60 1.44
C PRO A 52 3.57 -6.45 1.46
N VAL A 53 2.76 -6.40 2.49
CA VAL A 53 1.69 -5.43 2.56
C VAL A 53 1.85 -4.52 3.77
N PHE A 54 1.24 -3.34 3.68
CA PHE A 54 1.18 -2.43 4.80
C PHE A 54 0.07 -2.89 5.74
N ILE A 55 -1.07 -3.26 5.19
CA ILE A 55 -2.20 -3.68 6.00
C ILE A 55 -3.07 -4.62 5.19
N ASP A 56 -3.72 -5.55 5.85
CA ASP A 56 -4.63 -6.47 5.18
C ASP A 56 -5.88 -6.62 6.05
N SER A 57 -6.72 -7.58 5.75
CA SER A 57 -8.00 -7.71 6.42
C SER A 57 -7.90 -8.19 7.86
N ARG A 58 -6.72 -8.52 8.33
CA ARG A 58 -6.56 -8.94 9.72
C ARG A 58 -6.35 -7.72 10.59
N CYS A 59 -7.26 -6.77 10.50
CA CYS A 59 -7.04 -5.47 11.11
C CYS A 59 -6.84 -5.52 12.63
N ASP A 60 -7.39 -6.53 13.29
CA ASP A 60 -7.19 -6.62 14.72
C ASP A 60 -5.72 -6.80 15.06
N LEU A 61 -4.96 -7.40 14.18
CA LEU A 61 -3.55 -7.62 14.46
C LEU A 61 -2.73 -6.35 14.35
N TYR A 62 -3.35 -5.29 13.88
CA TYR A 62 -2.64 -4.04 13.71
C TYR A 62 -3.01 -3.01 14.77
N SER A 63 -3.78 -3.43 15.75
CA SER A 63 -4.12 -2.51 16.81
C SER A 63 -2.97 -2.46 17.82
N PRO A 64 -2.89 -1.43 18.62
CA PRO A 64 -1.78 -1.31 19.55
C PRO A 64 -1.66 -2.49 20.52
N GLU A 65 -2.80 -3.11 20.86
CA GLU A 65 -2.77 -4.22 21.79
C GLU A 65 -1.98 -5.40 21.24
N PHE A 66 -2.00 -5.56 19.93
CA PHE A 66 -1.31 -6.68 19.34
C PHE A 66 0.04 -6.32 18.77
N ASN A 67 0.25 -5.02 18.49
CA ASN A 67 1.47 -4.64 17.82
C ASN A 67 2.49 -3.96 18.67
N GLY A 68 2.18 -3.71 19.91
CA GLY A 68 3.04 -2.91 20.75
C GLY A 68 4.46 -3.44 20.80
N ASP A 69 4.57 -4.75 20.76
CA ASP A 69 5.88 -5.34 20.88
C ASP A 69 6.47 -5.78 19.58
N SER A 70 5.82 -5.49 18.49
CA SER A 70 6.32 -5.95 17.21
C SER A 70 7.59 -5.23 16.86
N LYS A 71 8.55 -5.95 16.35
CA LYS A 71 9.76 -5.31 16.00
C LYS A 71 9.56 -4.39 14.84
N ASN A 72 8.49 -4.49 14.13
CA ASN A 72 8.25 -3.64 13.00
C ASN A 72 7.43 -2.42 13.34
N ASN A 73 7.02 -2.27 14.58
CA ASN A 73 6.17 -1.18 14.95
C ASN A 73 6.68 -0.49 16.18
N VAL A 74 6.32 0.75 16.30
CA VAL A 74 6.61 1.47 17.51
C VAL A 74 5.45 1.19 18.44
N ALA A 75 5.73 0.89 19.67
CA ALA A 75 4.70 0.57 20.63
C ALA A 75 3.66 1.67 20.68
N GLY A 76 2.42 1.30 20.70
CA GLY A 76 1.33 2.24 20.75
C GLY A 76 0.86 2.76 19.41
N ARG A 77 1.55 2.39 18.34
CA ARG A 77 1.16 2.89 17.04
C ARG A 77 -0.01 2.08 16.50
N ASP A 78 -1.00 2.77 15.99
CA ASP A 78 -2.19 2.13 15.46
C ASP A 78 -2.11 2.14 13.93
N ILE A 79 -1.61 1.07 13.37
CA ILE A 79 -1.39 0.97 11.93
C ILE A 79 -2.69 1.06 11.17
N PHE A 80 -3.76 0.47 11.70
CA PHE A 80 -5.03 0.48 11.00
C PHE A 80 -5.54 1.93 10.90
N SER A 81 -5.48 2.66 11.99
CA SER A 81 -5.92 4.03 11.98
C SER A 81 -5.05 4.88 11.05
N ASP A 82 -3.75 4.64 11.07
CA ASP A 82 -2.86 5.39 10.20
C ASP A 82 -3.18 5.09 8.74
N ALA A 83 -3.47 3.83 8.41
CA ALA A 83 -3.79 3.49 7.03
C ALA A 83 -5.04 4.21 6.57
N LEU A 84 -6.06 4.25 7.42
CA LEU A 84 -7.28 4.93 7.05
C LEU A 84 -7.08 6.43 6.92
N ASN A 85 -6.29 6.99 7.80
CA ASN A 85 -6.03 8.44 7.77
C ASN A 85 -5.19 8.84 6.56
N ILE A 86 -4.29 7.99 6.15
CA ILE A 86 -3.51 8.26 4.95
C ILE A 86 -4.43 8.19 3.73
N ALA A 87 -5.26 7.16 3.64
CA ALA A 87 -6.13 7.00 2.50
C ALA A 87 -7.13 8.15 2.40
N GLY A 88 -7.57 8.65 3.54
CA GLY A 88 -8.51 9.76 3.55
C GLY A 88 -7.87 11.13 3.55
N ILE A 89 -6.55 11.20 3.49
CA ILE A 89 -5.78 12.43 3.50
C ILE A 89 -6.08 13.24 4.77
N ALA A 90 -6.29 12.54 5.85
CA ALA A 90 -6.55 13.21 7.12
C ALA A 90 -5.25 13.55 7.85
N VAL A 91 -4.12 13.05 7.35
CA VAL A 91 -2.81 13.35 7.92
C VAL A 91 -1.87 13.61 6.78
N ASN A 92 -0.70 14.10 7.10
CA ASN A 92 0.32 14.34 6.08
C ASN A 92 0.88 12.98 5.68
N TYR A 93 0.56 12.55 4.48
CA TYR A 93 0.96 11.22 4.05
C TYR A 93 2.47 11.06 3.98
N ASP A 94 3.19 12.10 3.56
CA ASP A 94 4.63 11.95 3.38
C ASP A 94 5.32 11.75 4.73
N VAL A 95 4.85 12.42 5.76
CA VAL A 95 5.39 12.24 7.09
C VAL A 95 5.16 10.81 7.54
N LYS A 96 3.96 10.30 7.31
CA LYS A 96 3.64 8.94 7.73
C LYS A 96 4.42 7.91 6.92
N PHE A 97 4.54 8.11 5.62
CA PHE A 97 5.32 7.18 4.80
C PHE A 97 6.76 7.15 5.29
N LYS A 98 7.29 8.30 5.66
CA LYS A 98 8.65 8.34 6.13
C LYS A 98 8.77 7.61 7.46
N GLU A 99 7.79 7.78 8.35
CA GLU A 99 7.82 7.08 9.63
C GLU A 99 7.84 5.57 9.47
N TYR A 100 7.12 5.06 8.50
CA TYR A 100 7.02 3.62 8.30
C TYR A 100 8.06 3.10 7.30
N GLY A 101 8.87 3.97 6.73
CA GLY A 101 9.87 3.54 5.77
C GLY A 101 9.30 3.11 4.45
N VAL A 102 8.13 3.62 4.09
CA VAL A 102 7.46 3.23 2.86
C VAL A 102 8.26 3.76 1.67
N ASN A 103 8.49 2.91 0.69
CA ASN A 103 9.19 3.34 -0.51
C ASN A 103 8.34 3.21 -1.78
N HIS A 104 7.20 2.53 -1.69
CA HIS A 104 6.29 2.41 -2.83
C HIS A 104 4.86 2.46 -2.36
N ILE A 105 3.98 3.02 -3.18
CA ILE A 105 2.58 3.16 -2.83
C ILE A 105 1.73 2.62 -3.97
N ILE A 106 0.75 1.79 -3.64
CA ILE A 106 -0.23 1.37 -4.63
C ILE A 106 -1.56 1.94 -4.17
N SER A 107 -2.30 2.54 -5.07
CA SER A 107 -3.58 3.17 -4.74
C SER A 107 -4.47 3.14 -5.97
N TYR A 108 -5.77 3.29 -5.77
CA TYR A 108 -6.68 3.36 -6.91
C TYR A 108 -6.35 4.59 -7.74
N SER A 109 -6.41 4.44 -9.04
CA SER A 109 -6.03 5.52 -9.95
C SER A 109 -6.80 6.80 -9.71
N ASN A 110 -8.06 6.68 -9.31
CA ASN A 110 -8.88 7.86 -9.12
C ASN A 110 -8.99 8.35 -7.69
N SER A 111 -8.15 7.83 -6.81
CA SER A 111 -8.24 8.20 -5.41
C SER A 111 -7.64 9.59 -5.18
N LYS A 112 -8.02 10.20 -4.07
CA LYS A 112 -7.43 11.46 -3.70
C LYS A 112 -5.93 11.32 -3.51
N LEU A 113 -5.52 10.21 -2.90
CA LEU A 113 -4.11 9.98 -2.66
C LEU A 113 -3.34 9.93 -3.98
N SER A 114 -3.86 9.20 -4.96
CA SER A 114 -3.20 9.14 -6.26
C SER A 114 -3.10 10.51 -6.90
N MET A 115 -4.15 11.32 -6.76
CA MET A 115 -4.14 12.62 -7.34
C MET A 115 -3.05 13.48 -6.71
N LEU A 116 -2.93 13.42 -5.40
CA LEU A 116 -1.92 14.22 -4.72
C LEU A 116 -0.52 13.73 -5.02
N LEU A 117 -0.33 12.40 -5.05
CA LEU A 117 0.99 11.86 -5.35
C LEU A 117 1.42 12.18 -6.78
N SER A 118 0.48 12.24 -7.70
CA SER A 118 0.80 12.55 -9.09
C SER A 118 1.34 13.97 -9.23
N ASN A 119 1.01 14.84 -8.29
CA ASN A 119 1.47 16.20 -8.34
C ASN A 119 2.56 16.51 -7.32
N ASP A 120 3.10 15.51 -6.69
CA ASP A 120 4.11 15.70 -5.65
C ASP A 120 5.46 15.26 -6.19
N GLU A 121 6.40 16.19 -6.26
CA GLU A 121 7.70 15.89 -6.82
C GLU A 121 8.48 14.82 -6.07
N LYS A 122 8.09 14.51 -4.86
CA LYS A 122 8.78 13.51 -4.08
C LYS A 122 8.38 12.10 -4.50
N TYR A 123 7.43 11.98 -5.42
CA TYR A 123 6.93 10.69 -5.86
C TYR A 123 6.96 10.59 -7.37
N ARG A 124 7.19 9.38 -7.86
CA ARG A 124 7.20 9.16 -9.29
C ARG A 124 6.22 8.04 -9.61
N GLN A 125 5.33 8.28 -10.53
CA GLN A 125 4.40 7.25 -10.94
C GLN A 125 5.16 6.27 -11.81
N ILE A 126 5.15 5.00 -11.45
CA ILE A 126 5.86 3.99 -12.21
C ILE A 126 4.93 2.98 -12.85
N TYR A 127 3.65 3.03 -12.55
CA TYR A 127 2.70 2.09 -13.13
C TYR A 127 1.31 2.70 -13.09
N ASP A 128 0.53 2.44 -14.11
CA ASP A 128 -0.85 2.90 -14.16
C ASP A 128 -1.59 2.04 -15.17
N ASP A 129 -2.59 1.31 -14.71
CA ASP A 129 -3.39 0.49 -15.62
C ASP A 129 -4.81 1.04 -15.73
N GLY A 130 -5.04 2.26 -15.25
CA GLY A 130 -6.36 2.86 -15.30
C GLY A 130 -7.19 2.54 -14.09
N ILE A 131 -6.82 1.55 -13.31
CA ILE A 131 -7.56 1.15 -12.12
C ILE A 131 -6.69 1.35 -10.91
N PHE A 132 -5.43 0.97 -10.99
CA PHE A 132 -4.45 1.16 -9.92
C PHE A 132 -3.24 1.90 -10.44
N LYS A 133 -2.64 2.69 -9.58
CA LYS A 133 -1.38 3.34 -9.87
C LYS A 133 -0.37 2.92 -8.82
N ILE A 134 0.89 2.87 -9.21
CA ILE A 134 1.96 2.60 -8.27
C ILE A 134 2.94 3.74 -8.36
N PHE A 135 3.35 4.23 -7.20
CA PHE A 135 4.31 5.31 -7.13
C PHE A 135 5.53 4.86 -6.36
N SER A 136 6.66 5.39 -6.73
CA SER A 136 7.90 5.20 -6.01
C SER A 136 8.16 6.49 -5.24
N ARG A 137 8.52 6.36 -3.97
CA ARG A 137 8.86 7.55 -3.20
C ARG A 137 10.34 7.81 -3.43
N ILE A 138 10.65 9.00 -3.92
CA ILE A 138 12.03 9.32 -4.26
C ILE A 138 12.73 9.74 -3.00
N ALA A 139 13.83 9.05 -2.69
CA ALA A 139 14.57 9.39 -1.49
C ALA A 139 15.22 10.72 -1.73
N THR A 140 15.03 11.66 -0.83
CA THR A 140 15.68 12.91 -0.99
C THR A 140 17.04 12.74 -0.43
N GLU A 141 17.92 13.21 -1.13
CA GLU A 141 19.24 13.13 -0.66
C GLU A 141 19.45 13.99 0.41
N LYS A 142 19.98 13.85 1.18
CA LYS A 142 20.09 14.56 2.12
C LYS A 142 20.86 15.48 2.10
N THR A 143 20.82 15.90 2.03
CA THR A 143 21.46 16.66 1.76
C THR A 143 22.16 17.21 2.48
N ASN A 144 22.55 17.11 2.88
CA ASN A 144 23.08 17.49 3.32
C ASN A 144 23.63 18.06 3.51
N ASN A 145 23.89 18.20 3.67
CA ASN A 145 24.23 18.68 3.78
C ASN A 145 24.26 19.15 4.03
#